data_ee0318d518a9af45d8175adde834e360
#
_entry.id   ee0318d518a9af45d8175adde834e360
#
_cell.length_a   1.000
_cell.length_b   1.000
_cell.length_c   1.000
_cell.angle_alpha   90.00
_cell.angle_beta   90.00
_cell.angle_gamma   90.00
#
_symmetry.space_group_name_H-M   'P 1'
#
loop_
_entity.id
_entity.type
_entity.pdbx_description
1 polymer ?
#
loop_
_entity_poly.entity_id
_entity_poly.type
_entity_poly.pdbx_seq_one_letter_code
_entity_poly.pdbx_strand_id
1 'polypeptide(L)'
;MPNTTSTYEPLVLVDTADLPEEEWLEYRRRGIGGSDAAAILGVSPFATARDLYYDKLKVVSYEDGESNWVQKKVGHLLEDLVAEIFHVKTGFEIYQVKKMFYHPVYTYMLADIDYFIRLPNGKTAILEIKTTNYNAKDHWWCDGQEIVPVNYEIQGRHYMCVMNMDEVYFCCLYGNNENEVIIRRIGRDPDYEAEMIALEGNFWNDHVLTQTPPPYTEDGELTLESVRRHFGPCLLYTSDAADE
;
A
#
# COMPACT_ATOMS: atom_id res chain seq x y z
N MET A 1 -28.81 7.27 -13.33
CA MET A 1 -28.86 8.34 -12.32
C MET A 1 -27.59 9.17 -12.50
N PRO A 2 -27.60 10.49 -12.43
CA PRO A 2 -26.37 11.25 -12.59
C PRO A 2 -25.46 10.95 -11.40
N ASN A 3 -24.25 10.48 -11.71
CA ASN A 3 -23.14 10.31 -10.75
C ASN A 3 -22.79 11.70 -10.19
N THR A 4 -23.36 12.08 -9.06
CA THR A 4 -22.84 13.17 -8.26
C THR A 4 -21.60 12.64 -7.55
N THR A 5 -20.42 12.78 -8.17
CA THR A 5 -19.17 12.74 -7.45
C THR A 5 -19.28 13.75 -6.31
N SER A 6 -19.41 13.24 -5.10
CA SER A 6 -19.44 14.06 -3.89
C SER A 6 -18.14 14.86 -3.87
N THR A 7 -18.23 16.18 -3.95
CA THR A 7 -17.07 17.07 -3.83
C THR A 7 -16.70 17.16 -2.36
N TYR A 8 -15.61 16.49 -1.98
CA TYR A 8 -14.98 16.62 -0.66
C TYR A 8 -13.50 16.91 -0.84
N GLU A 9 -12.90 17.44 0.19
CA GLU A 9 -11.46 17.59 0.29
C GLU A 9 -10.92 16.71 1.42
N PRO A 10 -9.76 16.07 1.23
CA PRO A 10 -9.12 15.29 2.28
C PRO A 10 -8.74 16.21 3.45
N LEU A 11 -8.74 15.67 4.65
CA LEU A 11 -8.31 16.37 5.84
C LEU A 11 -6.88 15.97 6.22
N VAL A 12 -6.10 16.91 6.74
CA VAL A 12 -4.75 16.64 7.21
C VAL A 12 -4.80 15.97 8.57
N LEU A 13 -4.15 14.82 8.71
CA LEU A 13 -3.97 14.11 9.97
C LEU A 13 -2.74 14.62 10.72
N VAL A 14 -1.61 14.74 10.03
CA VAL A 14 -0.34 15.19 10.59
C VAL A 14 0.60 15.68 9.49
N ASP A 15 1.49 16.60 9.80
CA ASP A 15 2.63 16.97 8.97
C ASP A 15 3.74 15.92 9.15
N THR A 16 4.26 15.38 8.03
CA THR A 16 5.24 14.29 8.04
C THR A 16 6.67 14.75 7.70
N ALA A 17 6.89 16.05 7.45
CA ALA A 17 8.18 16.55 6.97
C ALA A 17 9.35 16.23 7.91
N ASP A 18 9.14 16.38 9.22
CA ASP A 18 10.16 16.14 10.25
C ASP A 18 9.70 15.10 11.28
N LEU A 19 8.68 14.29 10.91
CA LEU A 19 8.09 13.32 11.81
C LEU A 19 9.01 12.09 11.95
N PRO A 20 9.42 11.72 13.18
CA PRO A 20 10.17 10.49 13.40
C PRO A 20 9.40 9.26 12.91
N GLU A 21 10.12 8.25 12.39
CA GLU A 21 9.51 7.02 11.85
C GLU A 21 8.59 6.33 12.87
N GLU A 22 8.97 6.28 14.14
CA GLU A 22 8.18 5.68 15.20
C GLU A 22 6.84 6.41 15.39
N GLU A 23 6.84 7.75 15.36
CA GLU A 23 5.61 8.54 15.44
C GLU A 23 4.77 8.42 14.17
N TRP A 24 5.41 8.37 12.99
CA TRP A 24 4.73 8.12 11.72
C TRP A 24 3.99 6.78 11.73
N LEU A 25 4.61 5.71 12.23
CA LEU A 25 3.97 4.41 12.41
C LEU A 25 2.76 4.49 13.35
N GLU A 26 2.85 5.29 14.43
CA GLU A 26 1.74 5.49 15.35
C GLU A 26 0.53 6.19 14.68
N TYR A 27 0.78 7.20 13.84
CA TYR A 27 -0.28 7.83 13.06
C TYR A 27 -0.87 6.85 12.03
N ARG A 28 -0.04 6.09 11.36
CA ARG A 28 -0.47 5.11 10.37
C ARG A 28 -1.36 4.00 10.95
N ARG A 29 -1.15 3.61 12.22
CA ARG A 29 -1.99 2.62 12.92
C ARG A 29 -3.38 3.13 13.26
N ARG A 30 -3.65 4.42 13.17
CA ARG A 30 -4.98 5.00 13.43
C ARG A 30 -5.99 4.77 12.33
N GLY A 31 -5.58 4.15 11.22
CA GLY A 31 -6.45 3.85 10.09
C GLY A 31 -5.81 2.87 9.11
N ILE A 32 -6.37 2.78 7.94
CA ILE A 32 -5.98 1.93 6.82
C ILE A 32 -5.23 2.81 5.82
N GLY A 33 -3.95 2.55 5.58
CA GLY A 33 -3.18 3.18 4.51
C GLY A 33 -3.34 2.45 3.19
N GLY A 34 -2.94 3.07 2.07
CA GLY A 34 -3.10 2.45 0.75
C GLY A 34 -2.41 1.10 0.59
N SER A 35 -1.23 0.91 1.17
CA SER A 35 -0.54 -0.39 1.15
C SER A 35 -1.23 -1.46 2.00
N ASP A 36 -2.07 -1.08 2.97
CA ASP A 36 -2.82 -1.99 3.83
C ASP A 36 -4.05 -2.55 3.11
N ALA A 37 -4.63 -1.78 2.19
CA ALA A 37 -5.83 -2.15 1.44
C ALA A 37 -5.68 -3.50 0.70
N ALA A 38 -4.51 -3.78 0.15
CA ALA A 38 -4.25 -5.05 -0.53
C ALA A 38 -4.32 -6.27 0.41
N ALA A 39 -3.91 -6.12 1.68
CA ALA A 39 -4.01 -7.19 2.67
C ALA A 39 -5.47 -7.45 3.05
N ILE A 40 -6.30 -6.40 3.17
CA ILE A 40 -7.73 -6.51 3.47
C ILE A 40 -8.47 -7.24 2.36
N LEU A 41 -8.11 -6.96 1.10
CA LEU A 41 -8.71 -7.58 -0.08
C LEU A 41 -8.13 -8.97 -0.41
N GLY A 42 -7.18 -9.49 0.38
CA GLY A 42 -6.60 -10.82 0.21
C GLY A 42 -5.68 -10.96 -1.01
N VAL A 43 -5.14 -9.86 -1.53
CA VAL A 43 -4.27 -9.85 -2.72
C VAL A 43 -2.86 -9.31 -2.45
N SER A 44 -2.54 -9.05 -1.20
CA SER A 44 -1.18 -8.68 -0.80
C SER A 44 -0.26 -9.90 -0.88
N PRO A 45 0.90 -9.78 -1.54
CA PRO A 45 1.91 -10.84 -1.50
C PRO A 45 2.78 -10.81 -0.23
N PHE A 46 2.53 -9.89 0.71
CA PHE A 46 3.42 -9.62 1.84
C PHE A 46 2.79 -9.85 3.21
N ALA A 47 1.48 -9.66 3.33
CA ALA A 47 0.79 -9.71 4.62
C ALA A 47 -0.66 -10.15 4.43
N THR A 48 -1.19 -10.88 5.41
CA THR A 48 -2.60 -11.24 5.52
C THR A 48 -3.40 -10.12 6.17
N ALA A 49 -4.73 -10.16 6.04
CA ALA A 49 -5.61 -9.26 6.79
C ALA A 49 -5.41 -9.41 8.32
N ARG A 50 -5.04 -10.63 8.77
CA ARG A 50 -4.76 -10.90 10.18
C ARG A 50 -3.43 -10.28 10.65
N ASP A 51 -2.39 -10.27 9.83
CA ASP A 51 -1.14 -9.55 10.12
C ASP A 51 -1.41 -8.05 10.29
N LEU A 52 -2.20 -7.49 9.38
CA LEU A 52 -2.60 -6.09 9.46
C LEU A 52 -3.41 -5.78 10.74
N TYR A 53 -4.35 -6.66 11.09
CA TYR A 53 -5.11 -6.54 12.34
C TYR A 53 -4.20 -6.48 13.56
N TYR A 54 -3.21 -7.36 13.65
CA TYR A 54 -2.26 -7.37 14.75
C TYR A 54 -1.38 -6.12 14.76
N ASP A 55 -0.94 -5.61 13.61
CA ASP A 55 -0.23 -4.33 13.53
C ASP A 55 -1.07 -3.17 14.04
N LYS A 56 -2.35 -3.07 13.63
CA LYS A 56 -3.26 -1.99 14.10
C LYS A 56 -3.48 -2.02 15.61
N LEU A 57 -3.46 -3.19 16.22
CA LEU A 57 -3.61 -3.37 17.67
C LEU A 57 -2.27 -3.37 18.43
N LYS A 58 -1.13 -3.16 17.76
CA LYS A 58 0.21 -3.19 18.34
C LYS A 58 0.53 -4.51 19.04
N VAL A 59 0.03 -5.61 18.51
CA VAL A 59 0.38 -6.94 18.99
C VAL A 59 1.77 -7.27 18.48
N VAL A 60 2.69 -7.51 19.42
CA VAL A 60 4.09 -7.80 19.09
C VAL A 60 4.18 -9.14 18.35
N SER A 61 4.91 -9.16 17.24
CA SER A 61 5.22 -10.36 16.49
C SER A 61 6.24 -11.22 17.25
N TYR A 62 6.10 -12.55 17.16
CA TYR A 62 7.08 -13.46 17.75
C TYR A 62 8.42 -13.43 17.00
N GLU A 63 8.37 -13.16 15.70
CA GLU A 63 9.54 -12.96 14.84
C GLU A 63 9.69 -11.47 14.52
N ASP A 64 10.45 -10.73 15.33
CA ASP A 64 10.76 -9.31 15.11
C ASP A 64 11.84 -9.07 14.03
N GLY A 65 12.16 -10.07 13.21
CA GLY A 65 13.14 -9.94 12.14
C GLY A 65 12.53 -9.24 10.90
N GLU A 66 12.88 -7.98 10.65
CA GLU A 66 12.61 -7.34 9.36
C GLU A 66 13.38 -8.05 8.24
N SER A 67 12.80 -9.11 7.69
CA SER A 67 13.43 -9.88 6.60
C SER A 67 13.67 -9.05 5.33
N ASN A 68 12.95 -7.93 5.16
CA ASN A 68 12.94 -7.09 3.96
C ASN A 68 13.46 -5.65 4.19
N TRP A 69 14.27 -5.42 5.25
CA TRP A 69 14.74 -4.07 5.57
C TRP A 69 15.58 -3.43 4.45
N VAL A 70 16.35 -4.25 3.72
CA VAL A 70 17.17 -3.76 2.59
C VAL A 70 16.28 -3.25 1.47
N GLN A 71 15.26 -4.02 1.07
CA GLN A 71 14.33 -3.62 0.01
C GLN A 71 13.58 -2.35 0.37
N LYS A 72 13.09 -2.24 1.61
CA LYS A 72 12.45 -1.02 2.12
C LYS A 72 13.40 0.18 2.07
N LYS A 73 14.64 -0.01 2.54
CA LYS A 73 15.67 1.05 2.55
C LYS A 73 16.04 1.49 1.14
N VAL A 74 16.21 0.56 0.21
CA VAL A 74 16.49 0.86 -1.20
C VAL A 74 15.34 1.65 -1.82
N GLY A 75 14.09 1.22 -1.59
CA GLY A 75 12.89 1.93 -2.06
C GLY A 75 12.90 3.38 -1.61
N HIS A 76 13.06 3.61 -0.31
CA HIS A 76 13.09 4.94 0.26
C HIS A 76 14.25 5.82 -0.24
N LEU A 77 15.46 5.24 -0.36
CA LEU A 77 16.63 6.00 -0.86
C LEU A 77 16.53 6.37 -2.35
N LEU A 78 15.78 5.61 -3.14
CA LEU A 78 15.63 5.84 -4.58
C LEU A 78 14.38 6.63 -4.95
N GLU A 79 13.50 6.93 -4.01
CA GLU A 79 12.22 7.60 -4.25
C GLU A 79 12.38 8.91 -5.02
N ASP A 80 13.23 9.82 -4.53
CA ASP A 80 13.49 11.11 -5.19
C ASP A 80 14.10 10.94 -6.59
N LEU A 81 15.01 9.98 -6.76
CA LEU A 81 15.61 9.68 -8.07
C LEU A 81 14.57 9.17 -9.07
N VAL A 82 13.69 8.27 -8.66
CA VAL A 82 12.64 7.73 -9.54
C VAL A 82 11.63 8.80 -9.91
N ALA A 83 11.31 9.70 -8.98
CA ALA A 83 10.48 10.87 -9.23
C ALA A 83 11.13 11.82 -10.25
N GLU A 84 12.44 12.07 -10.15
CA GLU A 84 13.20 12.86 -11.13
C GLU A 84 13.17 12.20 -12.52
N ILE A 85 13.36 10.88 -12.60
CA ILE A 85 13.27 10.14 -13.87
C ILE A 85 11.86 10.29 -14.47
N PHE A 86 10.81 10.18 -13.66
CA PHE A 86 9.45 10.42 -14.11
C PHE A 86 9.26 11.82 -14.69
N HIS A 87 9.73 12.85 -13.99
CA HIS A 87 9.67 14.23 -14.45
C HIS A 87 10.39 14.40 -15.81
N VAL A 88 11.62 13.91 -15.93
CA VAL A 88 12.41 14.01 -17.17
C VAL A 88 11.72 13.29 -18.33
N LYS A 89 11.15 12.08 -18.11
CA LYS A 89 10.51 11.30 -19.16
C LYS A 89 9.16 11.86 -19.62
N THR A 90 8.39 12.44 -18.71
CA THR A 90 7.01 12.89 -19.00
C THR A 90 6.92 14.39 -19.23
N GLY A 91 7.84 15.17 -18.72
CA GLY A 91 7.78 16.63 -18.68
C GLY A 91 6.75 17.19 -17.70
N PHE A 92 6.09 16.34 -16.92
CA PHE A 92 5.12 16.80 -15.91
C PHE A 92 5.85 17.45 -14.72
N GLU A 93 5.31 18.55 -14.23
CA GLU A 93 5.74 19.14 -12.96
C GLU A 93 5.28 18.25 -11.81
N ILE A 94 6.19 17.89 -10.91
CA ILE A 94 5.92 17.10 -9.71
C ILE A 94 6.27 17.89 -8.46
N TYR A 95 5.60 17.59 -7.34
CA TYR A 95 5.88 18.21 -6.05
C TYR A 95 5.44 17.31 -4.90
N GLN A 96 6.06 17.45 -3.76
CA GLN A 96 5.69 16.75 -2.52
C GLN A 96 4.82 17.65 -1.64
N VAL A 97 3.90 16.99 -0.94
CA VAL A 97 3.17 17.56 0.19
C VAL A 97 3.37 16.58 1.36
N LYS A 98 4.37 16.84 2.17
CA LYS A 98 4.75 15.94 3.28
C LYS A 98 3.72 15.97 4.40
N LYS A 99 2.57 15.36 4.15
CA LYS A 99 1.43 15.27 5.09
C LYS A 99 0.72 13.94 4.90
N MET A 100 0.33 13.36 6.02
CA MET A 100 -0.64 12.27 6.01
C MET A 100 -2.05 12.85 6.04
N PHE A 101 -2.90 12.33 5.16
CA PHE A 101 -4.29 12.75 4.99
C PHE A 101 -5.25 11.66 5.44
N TYR A 102 -6.51 12.04 5.65
CA TYR A 102 -7.59 11.09 5.86
C TYR A 102 -8.87 11.54 5.16
N HIS A 103 -9.71 10.55 4.83
CA HIS A 103 -10.99 10.80 4.17
C HIS A 103 -11.99 11.45 5.14
N PRO A 104 -12.70 12.54 4.78
CA PRO A 104 -13.54 13.28 5.72
C PRO A 104 -14.77 12.52 6.23
N VAL A 105 -15.23 11.49 5.49
CA VAL A 105 -16.37 10.64 5.89
C VAL A 105 -15.88 9.31 6.44
N TYR A 106 -14.99 8.63 5.72
CA TYR A 106 -14.41 7.35 6.13
C TYR A 106 -13.08 7.61 6.84
N THR A 107 -13.15 8.14 8.05
CA THR A 107 -12.00 8.68 8.79
C THR A 107 -10.89 7.67 9.10
N TYR A 108 -11.18 6.39 8.93
CA TYR A 108 -10.20 5.30 9.01
C TYR A 108 -9.36 5.14 7.73
N MET A 109 -9.74 5.74 6.61
CA MET A 109 -8.96 5.67 5.37
C MET A 109 -7.91 6.78 5.33
N LEU A 110 -6.63 6.40 5.27
CA LEU A 110 -5.48 7.30 5.35
C LEU A 110 -4.70 7.29 4.03
N ALA A 111 -4.10 8.43 3.68
CA ALA A 111 -3.20 8.54 2.54
C ALA A 111 -1.92 9.29 2.93
N ASP A 112 -0.78 8.73 2.55
CA ASP A 112 0.54 9.38 2.56
C ASP A 112 1.08 9.24 1.14
N ILE A 113 1.14 10.36 0.41
CA ILE A 113 1.37 10.39 -1.04
C ILE A 113 2.83 10.73 -1.30
N ASP A 114 3.51 9.90 -2.10
CA ASP A 114 4.92 10.12 -2.45
C ASP A 114 5.08 11.47 -3.16
N TYR A 115 4.36 11.67 -4.28
CA TYR A 115 4.38 12.91 -5.05
C TYR A 115 3.01 13.23 -5.65
N PHE A 116 2.82 14.50 -5.98
CA PHE A 116 1.72 15.00 -6.79
C PHE A 116 2.22 15.48 -8.14
N ILE A 117 1.36 15.38 -9.16
CA ILE A 117 1.62 15.81 -10.53
C ILE A 117 0.70 16.99 -10.85
N ARG A 118 1.26 18.07 -11.45
CA ARG A 118 0.46 19.10 -12.11
C ARG A 118 0.22 18.69 -13.55
N LEU A 119 -1.02 18.35 -13.87
CA LEU A 119 -1.40 18.00 -15.23
C LEU A 119 -1.57 19.26 -16.11
N PRO A 120 -1.37 19.14 -17.45
CA PRO A 120 -1.52 20.27 -18.37
C PRO A 120 -2.93 20.91 -18.39
N ASN A 121 -3.94 20.16 -17.98
CA ASN A 121 -5.32 20.64 -17.84
C ASN A 121 -5.60 21.40 -16.53
N GLY A 122 -4.58 21.63 -15.71
CA GLY A 122 -4.68 22.29 -14.41
C GLY A 122 -5.15 21.41 -13.26
N LYS A 123 -5.50 20.13 -13.51
CA LYS A 123 -5.81 19.17 -12.45
C LYS A 123 -4.54 18.64 -11.79
N THR A 124 -4.72 18.10 -10.60
CA THR A 124 -3.67 17.36 -9.86
C THR A 124 -3.92 15.87 -9.98
N ALA A 125 -2.87 15.09 -10.12
CA ALA A 125 -2.86 13.63 -10.03
C ALA A 125 -1.86 13.14 -8.99
N ILE A 126 -1.98 11.88 -8.60
CA ILE A 126 -1.06 11.20 -7.69
C ILE A 126 0.08 10.58 -8.49
N LEU A 127 1.30 10.63 -7.97
CA LEU A 127 2.43 9.84 -8.44
C LEU A 127 2.90 8.94 -7.31
N GLU A 128 2.78 7.65 -7.55
CA GLU A 128 3.25 6.58 -6.65
C GLU A 128 4.56 6.01 -7.17
N ILE A 129 5.58 6.02 -6.34
CA ILE A 129 6.92 5.56 -6.67
C ILE A 129 7.08 4.09 -6.26
N LYS A 130 7.65 3.29 -7.14
CA LYS A 130 7.97 1.89 -6.87
C LYS A 130 9.39 1.56 -7.31
N THR A 131 9.99 0.64 -6.60
CA THR A 131 11.23 -0.02 -7.01
C THR A 131 11.02 -1.52 -7.00
N THR A 132 11.61 -2.19 -7.97
CA THR A 132 11.59 -3.65 -8.05
C THR A 132 12.92 -4.13 -8.64
N ASN A 133 13.06 -5.43 -8.86
CA ASN A 133 14.22 -5.99 -9.53
C ASN A 133 13.84 -6.49 -10.92
N TYR A 134 14.86 -6.77 -11.72
CA TYR A 134 14.70 -7.20 -13.10
C TYR A 134 13.85 -8.47 -13.25
N ASN A 135 13.90 -9.39 -12.28
CA ASN A 135 13.14 -10.64 -12.33
C ASN A 135 11.64 -10.44 -12.02
N ALA A 136 11.30 -9.40 -11.27
CA ALA A 136 9.92 -9.10 -10.87
C ALA A 136 9.24 -8.06 -11.80
N LYS A 137 9.96 -7.52 -12.78
CA LYS A 137 9.38 -6.54 -13.72
C LYS A 137 8.19 -7.11 -14.51
N ASP A 138 8.19 -8.41 -14.78
CA ASP A 138 7.16 -9.06 -15.60
C ASP A 138 5.78 -9.05 -14.93
N HIS A 139 5.69 -8.80 -13.61
CA HIS A 139 4.42 -8.58 -12.91
C HIS A 139 3.65 -7.33 -13.41
N TRP A 140 4.29 -6.47 -14.20
CA TRP A 140 3.67 -5.29 -14.82
C TRP A 140 3.07 -5.58 -16.20
N TRP A 141 3.00 -6.85 -16.58
CA TRP A 141 2.35 -7.35 -17.80
C TRP A 141 1.50 -8.58 -17.49
N CYS A 142 0.38 -8.71 -18.19
CA CYS A 142 -0.47 -9.90 -18.18
C CYS A 142 -0.91 -10.18 -19.62
N ASP A 143 -0.63 -11.36 -20.14
CA ASP A 143 -0.95 -11.78 -21.52
C ASP A 143 -0.47 -10.77 -22.58
N GLY A 144 0.69 -10.18 -22.36
CA GLY A 144 1.29 -9.16 -23.23
C GLY A 144 0.66 -7.76 -23.13
N GLN A 145 -0.31 -7.58 -22.23
CA GLN A 145 -0.90 -6.28 -21.92
C GLN A 145 -0.18 -5.63 -20.77
N GLU A 146 -0.05 -4.31 -20.83
CA GLU A 146 0.49 -3.49 -19.76
C GLU A 146 -0.52 -3.36 -18.63
N ILE A 147 -0.11 -3.73 -17.41
CA ILE A 147 -0.95 -3.63 -16.21
C ILE A 147 -0.20 -2.92 -15.08
N VAL A 148 -0.92 -2.55 -14.04
CA VAL A 148 -0.38 -2.29 -12.71
C VAL A 148 -0.58 -3.56 -11.89
N PRO A 149 0.42 -4.07 -11.16
CA PRO A 149 0.23 -5.19 -10.23
C PRO A 149 -0.92 -4.91 -9.27
N VAL A 150 -1.79 -5.91 -9.06
CA VAL A 150 -3.08 -5.72 -8.36
C VAL A 150 -2.93 -5.10 -6.96
N ASN A 151 -1.89 -5.47 -6.22
CA ASN A 151 -1.61 -4.88 -4.90
C ASN A 151 -1.26 -3.39 -4.96
N TYR A 152 -0.59 -2.92 -6.03
CA TYR A 152 -0.32 -1.50 -6.25
C TYR A 152 -1.53 -0.78 -6.84
N GLU A 153 -2.29 -1.44 -7.71
CA GLU A 153 -3.54 -0.88 -8.26
C GLU A 153 -4.51 -0.52 -7.13
N ILE A 154 -4.71 -1.44 -6.17
CA ILE A 154 -5.56 -1.21 -5.00
C ILE A 154 -5.04 -0.04 -4.16
N GLN A 155 -3.74 0.05 -3.92
CA GLN A 155 -3.13 1.18 -3.23
C GLN A 155 -3.45 2.51 -3.92
N GLY A 156 -3.28 2.58 -5.24
CA GLY A 156 -3.56 3.79 -6.01
C GLY A 156 -5.05 4.16 -6.00
N ARG A 157 -5.96 3.17 -6.06
CA ARG A 157 -7.41 3.39 -5.97
C ARG A 157 -7.81 3.89 -4.58
N HIS A 158 -7.24 3.34 -3.52
CA HIS A 158 -7.42 3.83 -2.16
C HIS A 158 -6.99 5.30 -2.03
N TYR A 159 -5.84 5.65 -2.57
CA TYR A 159 -5.34 7.02 -2.55
C TYR A 159 -6.23 7.97 -3.36
N MET A 160 -6.69 7.57 -4.55
CA MET A 160 -7.65 8.38 -5.33
C MET A 160 -8.94 8.63 -4.55
N CYS A 161 -9.44 7.62 -3.82
CA CYS A 161 -10.58 7.77 -2.94
C CYS A 161 -10.31 8.77 -1.83
N VAL A 162 -9.26 8.59 -1.02
CA VAL A 162 -8.97 9.48 0.11
C VAL A 162 -8.75 10.92 -0.35
N MET A 163 -7.99 11.11 -1.43
CA MET A 163 -7.59 12.42 -1.95
C MET A 163 -8.62 13.06 -2.88
N ASN A 164 -9.71 12.37 -3.24
CA ASN A 164 -10.71 12.80 -4.22
C ASN A 164 -10.08 13.19 -5.57
N MET A 165 -9.17 12.35 -6.07
CA MET A 165 -8.45 12.57 -7.32
C MET A 165 -8.88 11.58 -8.39
N ASP A 166 -8.78 11.99 -9.66
CA ASP A 166 -9.27 11.21 -10.80
C ASP A 166 -8.25 10.23 -11.37
N GLU A 167 -6.94 10.44 -11.06
CA GLU A 167 -5.85 9.71 -11.70
C GLU A 167 -4.70 9.45 -10.74
N VAL A 168 -4.09 8.26 -10.86
CA VAL A 168 -2.80 7.92 -10.26
C VAL A 168 -1.86 7.40 -11.33
N TYR A 169 -0.61 7.87 -11.27
CA TYR A 169 0.51 7.38 -12.06
C TYR A 169 1.42 6.55 -11.16
N PHE A 170 1.93 5.47 -11.70
CA PHE A 170 2.95 4.65 -11.08
C PHE A 170 4.24 4.80 -11.87
N CYS A 171 5.34 5.03 -11.18
CA CYS A 171 6.67 5.00 -11.77
C CYS A 171 7.50 3.96 -11.03
N CYS A 172 7.89 2.90 -11.72
CA CYS A 172 8.62 1.77 -11.14
C CYS A 172 9.98 1.62 -11.78
N LEU A 173 11.04 1.81 -11.01
CA LEU A 173 12.41 1.50 -11.42
C LEU A 173 12.69 0.02 -11.15
N TYR A 174 13.13 -0.73 -12.19
CA TYR A 174 13.44 -2.16 -12.08
C TYR A 174 14.91 -2.51 -12.33
N GLY A 175 15.73 -1.50 -12.57
CA GLY A 175 17.16 -1.65 -12.83
C GLY A 175 17.98 -0.48 -12.32
N ASN A 176 19.04 -0.12 -13.04
CA ASN A 176 20.00 0.90 -12.60
C ASN A 176 20.24 2.04 -13.61
N ASN A 177 19.36 2.20 -14.59
CA ASN A 177 19.42 3.28 -15.55
C ASN A 177 18.02 3.79 -15.92
N GLU A 178 17.95 4.96 -16.53
CA GLU A 178 16.72 5.67 -16.88
C GLU A 178 15.84 4.95 -17.91
N ASN A 179 16.32 3.90 -18.58
CA ASN A 179 15.53 3.11 -19.52
C ASN A 179 14.87 1.90 -18.85
N GLU A 180 15.28 1.57 -17.64
CA GLU A 180 14.75 0.45 -16.85
C GLU A 180 13.64 0.93 -15.92
N VAL A 181 12.68 1.66 -16.49
CA VAL A 181 11.55 2.27 -15.79
C VAL A 181 10.24 1.93 -16.48
N ILE A 182 9.25 1.60 -15.69
CA ILE A 182 7.87 1.35 -16.10
C ILE A 182 7.01 2.52 -15.61
N ILE A 183 6.27 3.16 -16.51
CA ILE A 183 5.29 4.18 -16.15
C ILE A 183 3.90 3.66 -16.54
N ARG A 184 2.96 3.69 -15.60
CA ARG A 184 1.56 3.28 -15.79
C ARG A 184 0.63 4.33 -15.22
N ARG A 185 -0.57 4.40 -15.76
CA ARG A 185 -1.63 5.29 -15.29
C ARG A 185 -2.92 4.50 -15.15
N ILE A 186 -3.63 4.71 -14.05
CA ILE A 186 -5.01 4.26 -13.89
C ILE A 186 -5.93 5.44 -13.56
N GLY A 187 -7.16 5.36 -14.02
CA GLY A 187 -8.21 6.31 -13.70
C GLY A 187 -9.10 5.82 -12.55
N ARG A 188 -9.80 6.76 -11.94
CA ARG A 188 -10.78 6.47 -10.88
C ARG A 188 -11.93 5.61 -11.42
N ASP A 189 -12.37 4.66 -10.63
CA ASP A 189 -13.51 3.79 -10.91
C ASP A 189 -14.44 3.80 -9.69
N PRO A 190 -15.59 4.49 -9.77
CA PRO A 190 -16.50 4.65 -8.64
C PRO A 190 -17.15 3.34 -8.16
N ASP A 191 -17.36 2.37 -9.05
CA ASP A 191 -17.96 1.09 -8.68
C ASP A 191 -16.94 0.26 -7.89
N TYR A 192 -15.69 0.21 -8.34
CA TYR A 192 -14.59 -0.41 -7.61
C TYR A 192 -14.35 0.27 -6.25
N GLU A 193 -14.39 1.60 -6.22
CA GLU A 193 -14.22 2.40 -5.01
C GLU A 193 -15.29 2.07 -3.96
N ALA A 194 -16.55 1.92 -4.37
CA ALA A 194 -17.63 1.56 -3.46
C ALA A 194 -17.43 0.20 -2.78
N GLU A 195 -16.97 -0.81 -3.53
CA GLU A 195 -16.66 -2.13 -3.00
C GLU A 195 -15.44 -2.09 -2.05
N MET A 196 -14.39 -1.37 -2.44
CA MET A 196 -13.20 -1.20 -1.61
C MET A 196 -13.54 -0.53 -0.28
N ILE A 197 -14.31 0.55 -0.28
CA ILE A 197 -14.78 1.24 0.93
C ILE A 197 -15.57 0.28 1.84
N ALA A 198 -16.43 -0.56 1.26
CA ALA A 198 -17.22 -1.52 2.02
C ALA A 198 -16.32 -2.57 2.70
N LEU A 199 -15.35 -3.14 1.98
CA LEU A 199 -14.41 -4.14 2.51
C LEU A 199 -13.50 -3.56 3.59
N GLU A 200 -12.92 -2.38 3.36
CA GLU A 200 -12.11 -1.69 4.34
C GLU A 200 -12.93 -1.29 5.58
N GLY A 201 -14.18 -0.83 5.36
CA GLY A 201 -15.10 -0.50 6.45
C GLY A 201 -15.46 -1.70 7.32
N ASN A 202 -15.72 -2.85 6.71
CA ASN A 202 -15.97 -4.09 7.44
C ASN A 202 -14.73 -4.50 8.25
N PHE A 203 -13.54 -4.46 7.62
CA PHE A 203 -12.30 -4.78 8.34
C PHE A 203 -12.10 -3.88 9.55
N TRP A 204 -12.27 -2.57 9.39
CA TRP A 204 -12.08 -1.61 10.48
C TRP A 204 -13.12 -1.77 11.59
N ASN A 205 -14.40 -1.79 11.23
CA ASN A 205 -15.49 -1.80 12.20
C ASN A 205 -15.69 -3.16 12.87
N ASP A 206 -15.60 -4.27 12.10
CA ASP A 206 -15.95 -5.59 12.60
C ASP A 206 -14.75 -6.33 13.21
N HIS A 207 -13.53 -5.91 12.88
CA HIS A 207 -12.32 -6.56 13.39
C HIS A 207 -11.48 -5.64 14.27
N VAL A 208 -11.03 -4.48 13.77
CA VAL A 208 -10.11 -3.61 14.52
C VAL A 208 -10.81 -3.00 15.74
N LEU A 209 -11.97 -2.36 15.57
CA LEU A 209 -12.69 -1.72 16.67
C LEU A 209 -13.27 -2.72 17.67
N THR A 210 -13.70 -3.88 17.22
CA THR A 210 -14.23 -4.94 18.11
C THR A 210 -13.15 -5.81 18.73
N GLN A 211 -11.88 -5.66 18.28
CA GLN A 211 -10.75 -6.52 18.65
C GLN A 211 -11.02 -8.01 18.36
N THR A 212 -11.72 -8.27 17.26
CA THR A 212 -12.03 -9.63 16.79
C THR A 212 -11.17 -9.94 15.56
N PRO A 213 -10.24 -10.90 15.64
CA PRO A 213 -9.32 -11.16 14.52
C PRO A 213 -10.08 -11.68 13.29
N PRO A 214 -9.76 -11.16 12.08
CA PRO A 214 -10.35 -11.66 10.84
C PRO A 214 -9.95 -13.12 10.57
N PRO A 215 -10.75 -13.90 9.83
CA PRO A 215 -10.35 -15.23 9.39
C PRO A 215 -9.17 -15.13 8.42
N TYR A 216 -8.41 -16.23 8.28
CA TYR A 216 -7.47 -16.36 7.17
C TYR A 216 -8.25 -16.71 5.90
N THR A 217 -8.02 -15.96 4.84
CA THR A 217 -8.65 -16.12 3.52
C THR A 217 -7.64 -16.29 2.40
N GLU A 218 -6.36 -16.12 2.72
CA GLU A 218 -5.23 -16.19 1.81
C GLU A 218 -4.81 -17.63 1.53
N ASP A 219 -3.88 -17.82 0.60
CA ASP A 219 -3.30 -19.14 0.33
C ASP A 219 -2.55 -19.72 1.54
N GLY A 220 -2.32 -21.03 1.51
CA GLY A 220 -1.77 -21.76 2.65
C GLY A 220 -0.36 -21.32 3.04
N GLU A 221 0.48 -20.88 2.10
CA GLU A 221 1.86 -20.46 2.39
C GLU A 221 1.88 -19.15 3.18
N LEU A 222 1.20 -18.12 2.69
CA LEU A 222 1.10 -16.82 3.36
C LEU A 222 0.42 -16.96 4.74
N THR A 223 -0.61 -17.78 4.83
CA THR A 223 -1.28 -18.11 6.11
C THR A 223 -0.31 -18.78 7.09
N LEU A 224 0.48 -19.76 6.65
CA LEU A 224 1.47 -20.42 7.52
C LEU A 224 2.56 -19.48 7.99
N GLU A 225 3.02 -18.58 7.12
CA GLU A 225 3.98 -17.54 7.50
C GLU A 225 3.41 -16.60 8.56
N SER A 226 2.16 -16.16 8.39
CA SER A 226 1.45 -15.32 9.36
C SER A 226 1.31 -16.05 10.72
N VAL A 227 0.90 -17.32 10.72
CA VAL A 227 0.81 -18.12 11.95
C VAL A 227 2.16 -18.23 12.65
N ARG A 228 3.24 -18.50 11.93
CA ARG A 228 4.59 -18.58 12.51
C ARG A 228 5.02 -17.24 13.09
N ARG A 229 4.76 -16.15 12.39
CA ARG A 229 5.10 -14.79 12.82
C ARG A 229 4.45 -14.42 14.15
N HIS A 230 3.20 -14.79 14.36
CA HIS A 230 2.43 -14.39 15.56
C HIS A 230 2.41 -15.42 16.67
N PHE A 231 2.57 -16.70 16.37
CA PHE A 231 2.49 -17.78 17.37
C PHE A 231 3.78 -18.59 17.53
N GLY A 232 4.82 -18.26 16.76
CA GLY A 232 6.10 -18.94 16.76
C GLY A 232 6.10 -20.25 15.94
N PRO A 233 7.27 -20.89 15.79
CA PRO A 233 7.40 -22.14 15.06
C PRO A 233 6.60 -23.25 15.75
N CYS A 234 5.95 -24.09 14.96
CA CYS A 234 5.26 -25.26 15.49
C CYS A 234 6.30 -26.25 16.11
N LEU A 235 6.25 -26.45 17.40
CA LEU A 235 7.14 -27.37 18.14
C LEU A 235 6.88 -28.86 17.86
N LEU A 236 6.01 -29.19 16.91
CA LEU A 236 5.65 -30.59 16.60
C LEU A 236 6.68 -31.37 15.79
N TYR A 237 7.86 -30.81 15.51
CA TYR A 237 8.93 -31.48 14.76
C TYR A 237 10.25 -31.62 15.51
N THR A 238 10.22 -31.65 16.83
CA THR A 238 11.29 -32.26 17.63
C THR A 238 10.82 -33.60 18.16
N SER A 239 10.41 -34.51 17.29
CA SER A 239 10.42 -35.90 17.68
C SER A 239 11.87 -36.37 17.57
N ASP A 240 12.50 -36.59 18.68
CA ASP A 240 13.64 -37.47 18.84
C ASP A 240 13.28 -38.85 18.28
N ALA A 241 13.46 -39.01 16.97
CA ALA A 241 13.51 -40.30 16.33
C ALA A 241 14.96 -40.58 15.91
N ALA A 242 15.84 -40.56 16.91
CA ALA A 242 17.19 -41.04 16.76
C ALA A 242 17.68 -41.50 18.14
N ASP A 243 17.16 -42.60 18.59
CA ASP A 243 17.82 -43.52 19.52
C ASP A 243 16.99 -44.82 19.60
N GLU A 244 17.26 -45.71 18.66
CA GLU A 244 17.32 -47.16 18.87
C GLU A 244 18.06 -47.81 17.70
#